data_3b51ec9895a59590d97c8319dddef594
#
_entry.id   3b51ec9895a59590d97c8319dddef594
#
_cell.length_a   1.000
_cell.length_b   1.000
_cell.length_c   1.000
_cell.angle_alpha   90.00
_cell.angle_beta   90.00
_cell.angle_gamma   90.00
#
_symmetry.space_group_name_H-M   'P 1'
#
loop_
_entity.id
_entity.type
_entity.pdbx_description
1 polymer ?
#
loop_
_entity_poly.entity_id
_entity_poly.type
_entity_poly.pdbx_seq_one_letter_code
_entity_poly.pdbx_strand_id
1 'polypeptide(L)'
;MKIPLFFLIPALIIGGACTPKSKDNTAHIRTVVDSVGFAKYDWQMDSIMRRLNYTSDNENTWRVVVTPHDDYAYVGDLYPKILNGVKAKTIILFGVAHKARNFNLENKIIFDSFDAWSAPYGNVKVSDIRDDIVFSLPDSLYTIHNEIHSVEHSLEALIPFLQYQNREIEIIPVLVPYMSYDKMQEISELIVKRLKQIMDKNGLSWGKDIALVITTDAVHYGDEDWGGKNYAPYGTDSIGTLNARNHELEIIDSCLTGVVSEQKIRKFINYTVQENDYREYKWTWCGRYSVPFGLLTAYKLDAVTEKKGLSGTFIAYSTSIDNPALNVEDFNMGTTAPANNHHWVGYAAVAYK
;
A
#
# COMPACT_ATOMS: atom_id res chain seq x y z
N MET A 1 -39.50 45.10 74.41
CA MET A 1 -39.24 43.74 73.92
C MET A 1 -39.28 43.80 72.38
N LYS A 2 -38.12 43.83 71.74
CA LYS A 2 -38.00 43.95 70.26
C LYS A 2 -37.64 42.55 69.68
N ILE A 3 -38.50 42.05 68.81
CA ILE A 3 -38.31 40.77 68.13
C ILE A 3 -37.54 41.04 66.79
N PRO A 4 -36.46 40.39 66.52
CA PRO A 4 -35.76 40.56 65.20
C PRO A 4 -36.41 39.68 64.11
N LEU A 5 -36.67 40.32 62.98
CA LEU A 5 -37.23 39.73 61.78
C LEU A 5 -36.07 39.05 61.00
N PHE A 6 -36.13 37.71 60.86
CA PHE A 6 -35.19 36.95 59.99
C PHE A 6 -35.68 36.98 58.54
N PHE A 7 -34.85 37.54 57.62
CA PHE A 7 -35.04 37.43 56.19
C PHE A 7 -34.42 36.13 55.70
N LEU A 8 -35.24 35.21 55.20
CA LEU A 8 -34.79 34.06 54.43
C LEU A 8 -34.53 34.51 53.00
N ILE A 9 -33.27 34.34 52.54
CA ILE A 9 -32.88 34.50 51.13
C ILE A 9 -32.96 33.09 50.45
N PRO A 10 -33.77 32.91 49.41
CA PRO A 10 -33.78 31.66 48.68
C PRO A 10 -32.49 31.53 47.82
N ALA A 11 -31.71 30.45 48.03
CA ALA A 11 -30.57 30.11 47.19
C ALA A 11 -31.06 29.60 45.81
N LEU A 12 -30.78 30.38 44.78
CA LEU A 12 -31.05 30.00 43.40
C LEU A 12 -29.97 28.97 42.95
N ILE A 13 -30.34 27.69 42.88
CA ILE A 13 -29.49 26.64 42.30
C ILE A 13 -29.54 26.80 40.79
N ILE A 14 -28.48 27.38 40.20
CA ILE A 14 -28.28 27.39 38.76
C ILE A 14 -27.75 25.99 38.37
N GLY A 15 -28.66 25.12 37.97
CA GLY A 15 -28.31 23.86 37.35
C GLY A 15 -27.67 24.13 35.97
N GLY A 16 -26.35 24.02 35.89
CA GLY A 16 -25.65 24.02 34.62
C GLY A 16 -26.05 22.79 33.81
N ALA A 17 -26.92 22.95 32.82
CA ALA A 17 -27.19 21.92 31.83
C ALA A 17 -25.90 21.73 31.01
N CYS A 18 -25.17 20.62 31.24
CA CYS A 18 -24.20 20.13 30.29
C CYS A 18 -24.94 19.74 29.00
N THR A 19 -24.95 20.61 28.02
CA THR A 19 -25.31 20.22 26.65
C THR A 19 -24.27 19.23 26.16
N PRO A 20 -24.66 18.00 25.76
CA PRO A 20 -23.71 17.10 25.11
C PRO A 20 -23.22 17.80 23.83
N LYS A 21 -21.89 17.96 23.71
CA LYS A 21 -21.28 18.36 22.44
C LYS A 21 -21.78 17.34 21.40
N SER A 22 -22.54 17.79 20.38
CA SER A 22 -22.84 17.01 19.21
C SER A 22 -21.50 16.57 18.65
N LYS A 23 -21.21 15.25 18.62
CA LYS A 23 -20.15 14.73 17.78
C LYS A 23 -20.51 15.18 16.37
N ASP A 24 -19.63 16.00 15.80
CA ASP A 24 -19.70 16.33 14.38
C ASP A 24 -19.55 15.01 13.63
N ASN A 25 -20.64 14.51 13.07
CA ASN A 25 -20.75 13.16 12.53
C ASN A 25 -20.34 13.15 11.04
N THR A 26 -19.54 14.15 10.62
CA THR A 26 -18.97 14.19 9.25
C THR A 26 -17.82 13.21 9.19
N ALA A 27 -17.96 12.19 8.31
CA ALA A 27 -16.91 11.21 8.06
C ALA A 27 -15.63 11.91 7.60
N HIS A 28 -14.49 11.54 8.20
CA HIS A 28 -13.17 12.07 7.85
C HIS A 28 -12.64 11.30 6.64
N ILE A 29 -12.69 11.91 5.45
CA ILE A 29 -12.39 11.25 4.18
C ILE A 29 -11.05 11.74 3.64
N ARG A 30 -10.15 10.78 3.28
CA ARG A 30 -8.95 11.09 2.52
C ARG A 30 -9.33 11.39 1.06
N THR A 31 -8.89 12.53 0.57
CA THR A 31 -9.10 12.93 -0.82
C THR A 31 -8.03 12.36 -1.75
N VAL A 32 -8.32 12.26 -3.05
CA VAL A 32 -7.37 11.85 -4.09
C VAL A 32 -6.20 12.84 -4.13
N VAL A 33 -4.98 12.33 -4.17
CA VAL A 33 -3.72 13.10 -4.20
C VAL A 33 -3.21 13.28 -5.63
N ASP A 34 -3.13 12.18 -6.38
CA ASP A 34 -2.70 12.20 -7.77
C ASP A 34 -3.89 12.10 -8.72
N SER A 35 -4.17 13.21 -9.41
CA SER A 35 -5.21 13.29 -10.44
C SER A 35 -4.65 13.32 -11.86
N VAL A 36 -3.33 13.17 -12.01
CA VAL A 36 -2.63 13.11 -13.31
C VAL A 36 -2.45 11.66 -13.73
N GLY A 37 -1.78 10.86 -12.91
CA GLY A 37 -1.45 9.46 -13.22
C GLY A 37 -2.59 8.49 -13.01
N PHE A 38 -3.58 8.80 -12.14
CA PHE A 38 -4.61 7.88 -11.69
C PHE A 38 -6.03 8.35 -12.00
N ALA A 39 -6.95 7.38 -12.17
CA ALA A 39 -8.36 7.68 -12.38
C ALA A 39 -9.01 8.25 -11.11
N LYS A 40 -9.62 9.42 -11.23
CA LYS A 40 -10.37 10.11 -10.18
C LYS A 40 -11.88 9.91 -10.30
N TYR A 41 -12.37 9.67 -11.52
CA TYR A 41 -13.79 9.55 -11.82
C TYR A 41 -14.12 8.17 -12.40
N ASP A 42 -15.34 7.70 -12.18
CA ASP A 42 -15.86 6.43 -12.67
C ASP A 42 -15.71 6.28 -14.19
N TRP A 43 -16.06 7.33 -14.93
CA TRP A 43 -15.97 7.32 -16.40
C TRP A 43 -14.53 7.18 -16.91
N GLN A 44 -13.51 7.69 -16.17
CA GLN A 44 -12.10 7.51 -16.49
C GLN A 44 -11.73 6.03 -16.33
N MET A 45 -12.08 5.45 -15.17
CA MET A 45 -11.78 4.05 -14.88
C MET A 45 -12.49 3.10 -15.85
N ASP A 46 -13.79 3.33 -16.14
CA ASP A 46 -14.55 2.56 -17.13
C ASP A 46 -13.93 2.66 -18.53
N SER A 47 -13.41 3.83 -18.90
CA SER A 47 -12.75 4.04 -20.18
C SER A 47 -11.40 3.34 -20.27
N ILE A 48 -10.62 3.33 -19.19
CA ILE A 48 -9.36 2.57 -19.08
C ILE A 48 -9.65 1.07 -19.25
N MET A 49 -10.61 0.52 -18.50
CA MET A 49 -10.93 -0.91 -18.55
C MET A 49 -11.44 -1.35 -19.92
N ARG A 50 -12.23 -0.50 -20.60
CA ARG A 50 -12.64 -0.74 -22.00
C ARG A 50 -11.45 -0.72 -22.97
N ARG A 51 -10.53 0.24 -22.81
CA ARG A 51 -9.33 0.35 -23.65
C ARG A 51 -8.38 -0.83 -23.47
N LEU A 52 -8.31 -1.37 -22.28
CA LEU A 52 -7.55 -2.58 -21.97
C LEU A 52 -8.26 -3.87 -22.43
N ASN A 53 -9.46 -3.80 -23.01
CA ASN A 53 -10.27 -4.98 -23.34
C ASN A 53 -10.41 -5.95 -22.15
N TYR A 54 -10.58 -5.37 -20.96
CA TYR A 54 -10.60 -6.16 -19.74
C TYR A 54 -11.78 -7.11 -19.69
N THR A 55 -11.50 -8.37 -19.34
CA THR A 55 -12.50 -9.39 -19.03
C THR A 55 -12.29 -9.90 -17.59
N SER A 56 -13.37 -10.16 -16.88
CA SER A 56 -13.33 -10.56 -15.46
C SER A 56 -13.06 -12.05 -15.22
N ASP A 57 -12.59 -12.80 -16.20
CA ASP A 57 -12.59 -14.27 -16.25
C ASP A 57 -11.47 -14.94 -15.42
N ASN A 58 -10.85 -14.23 -14.49
CA ASN A 58 -9.82 -14.81 -13.64
C ASN A 58 -10.44 -15.57 -12.46
N GLU A 59 -10.37 -16.90 -12.49
CA GLU A 59 -10.81 -17.79 -11.42
C GLU A 59 -9.83 -17.87 -10.23
N ASN A 60 -8.65 -17.25 -10.36
CA ASN A 60 -7.66 -17.26 -9.28
C ASN A 60 -8.15 -16.49 -8.07
N THR A 61 -7.77 -17.00 -6.90
CA THR A 61 -7.93 -16.32 -5.62
C THR A 61 -6.55 -16.16 -5.01
N TRP A 62 -6.05 -14.91 -5.04
CA TRP A 62 -4.75 -14.59 -4.46
C TRP A 62 -4.88 -14.20 -3.00
N ARG A 63 -4.01 -14.75 -2.16
CA ARG A 63 -3.88 -14.35 -0.76
C ARG A 63 -3.04 -13.10 -0.61
N VAL A 64 -2.00 -13.01 -1.45
CA VAL A 64 -1.07 -11.89 -1.47
C VAL A 64 -0.73 -11.55 -2.91
N VAL A 65 -0.52 -10.26 -3.18
CA VAL A 65 0.07 -9.81 -4.44
C VAL A 65 1.15 -8.77 -4.17
N VAL A 66 2.21 -8.79 -4.99
CA VAL A 66 3.17 -7.70 -5.16
C VAL A 66 2.86 -7.04 -6.50
N THR A 67 2.65 -5.74 -6.52
CA THR A 67 2.17 -4.97 -7.68
C THR A 67 2.78 -3.57 -7.73
N PRO A 68 2.98 -2.99 -8.92
CA PRO A 68 3.44 -1.60 -9.04
C PRO A 68 2.42 -0.59 -8.51
N HIS A 69 2.82 0.70 -8.49
CA HIS A 69 1.96 1.83 -8.13
C HIS A 69 2.23 3.10 -8.96
N ASP A 70 2.69 2.94 -10.18
CA ASP A 70 3.01 4.03 -11.12
C ASP A 70 1.81 4.42 -12.02
N ASP A 71 2.00 5.46 -12.83
CA ASP A 71 1.03 6.05 -13.74
C ASP A 71 0.34 5.01 -14.63
N TYR A 72 -0.97 5.11 -14.78
CA TYR A 72 -1.76 4.20 -15.61
C TYR A 72 -1.34 4.21 -17.08
N ALA A 73 -0.75 5.31 -17.54
CA ALA A 73 -0.17 5.38 -18.88
C ALA A 73 0.92 4.32 -19.09
N TYR A 74 1.77 4.07 -18.09
CA TYR A 74 2.90 3.15 -18.19
C TYR A 74 2.57 1.73 -17.76
N VAL A 75 1.72 1.57 -16.74
CA VAL A 75 1.53 0.28 -16.08
C VAL A 75 0.07 -0.14 -15.93
N GLY A 76 -0.86 0.63 -16.51
CA GLY A 76 -2.31 0.39 -16.38
C GLY A 76 -2.77 -0.98 -16.84
N ASP A 77 -2.07 -1.61 -17.80
CA ASP A 77 -2.37 -2.97 -18.28
C ASP A 77 -1.96 -4.08 -17.30
N LEU A 78 -1.05 -3.79 -16.36
CA LEU A 78 -0.55 -4.75 -15.39
C LEU A 78 -1.51 -4.92 -14.20
N TYR A 79 -2.14 -3.82 -13.77
CA TYR A 79 -3.05 -3.84 -12.63
C TYR A 79 -4.18 -4.87 -12.76
N PRO A 80 -4.95 -4.93 -13.86
CA PRO A 80 -6.01 -5.93 -13.97
C PRO A 80 -5.46 -7.36 -14.06
N LYS A 81 -4.26 -7.57 -14.59
CA LYS A 81 -3.64 -8.91 -14.65
C LYS A 81 -3.36 -9.48 -13.26
N ILE A 82 -2.95 -8.64 -12.32
CA ILE A 82 -2.58 -9.06 -10.97
C ILE A 82 -3.72 -8.90 -9.97
N LEU A 83 -4.43 -7.75 -9.97
CA LEU A 83 -5.43 -7.44 -8.98
C LEU A 83 -6.74 -8.21 -9.17
N ASN A 84 -7.06 -8.64 -10.40
CA ASN A 84 -8.28 -9.42 -10.68
C ASN A 84 -8.40 -10.72 -9.86
N GLY A 85 -7.30 -11.25 -9.38
CA GLY A 85 -7.31 -12.41 -8.48
C GLY A 85 -7.48 -12.08 -7.00
N VAL A 86 -7.50 -10.80 -6.61
CA VAL A 86 -7.75 -10.39 -5.22
C VAL A 86 -9.25 -10.32 -5.00
N LYS A 87 -9.82 -11.37 -4.42
CA LYS A 87 -11.29 -11.54 -4.24
C LYS A 87 -11.79 -11.15 -2.84
N ALA A 88 -10.87 -10.91 -1.91
CA ALA A 88 -11.21 -10.60 -0.53
C ALA A 88 -11.96 -9.26 -0.41
N LYS A 89 -12.88 -9.20 0.55
CA LYS A 89 -13.58 -7.95 0.87
C LYS A 89 -12.67 -6.99 1.63
N THR A 90 -11.89 -7.46 2.59
CA THR A 90 -10.97 -6.64 3.38
C THR A 90 -9.55 -6.81 2.83
N ILE A 91 -8.94 -5.69 2.43
CA ILE A 91 -7.63 -5.67 1.79
C ILE A 91 -6.66 -4.87 2.64
N ILE A 92 -5.63 -5.54 3.18
CA ILE A 92 -4.52 -4.88 3.86
C ILE A 92 -3.53 -4.42 2.79
N LEU A 93 -3.34 -3.11 2.70
CA LEU A 93 -2.46 -2.48 1.72
C LEU A 93 -1.14 -2.07 2.38
N PHE A 94 -0.03 -2.68 1.97
CA PHE A 94 1.31 -2.26 2.38
C PHE A 94 1.95 -1.42 1.29
N GLY A 95 2.08 -0.11 1.54
CA GLY A 95 2.62 0.84 0.59
C GLY A 95 3.99 1.40 0.98
N VAL A 96 4.63 2.01 0.00
CA VAL A 96 5.87 2.74 0.19
C VAL A 96 5.60 4.09 0.84
N ALA A 97 6.36 4.45 1.85
CA ALA A 97 6.31 5.78 2.45
C ALA A 97 7.40 6.68 1.82
N HIS A 98 7.20 7.14 0.57
CA HIS A 98 8.20 7.91 -0.18
C HIS A 98 8.67 9.16 0.55
N LYS A 99 7.77 9.80 1.29
CA LYS A 99 8.04 11.06 2.01
C LYS A 99 8.39 10.87 3.49
N ALA A 100 8.67 9.63 3.93
CA ALA A 100 8.95 9.34 5.33
C ALA A 100 10.10 10.18 5.91
N ARG A 101 11.15 10.49 5.12
CA ARG A 101 12.25 11.37 5.53
C ARG A 101 11.78 12.79 5.91
N ASN A 102 10.80 13.33 5.19
CA ASN A 102 10.28 14.67 5.44
C ASN A 102 9.56 14.78 6.79
N PHE A 103 9.08 13.63 7.30
CA PHE A 103 8.34 13.51 8.56
C PHE A 103 9.17 12.84 9.67
N ASN A 104 10.45 12.54 9.42
CA ASN A 104 11.33 11.81 10.36
C ASN A 104 10.74 10.47 10.84
N LEU A 105 10.09 9.73 9.92
CA LEU A 105 9.43 8.46 10.22
C LEU A 105 10.29 7.29 9.76
N GLU A 106 10.67 6.44 10.73
CA GLU A 106 11.40 5.20 10.50
C GLU A 106 11.12 4.16 11.58
N ASN A 107 11.35 2.89 11.28
CA ASN A 107 11.22 1.76 12.22
C ASN A 107 9.84 1.63 12.91
N LYS A 108 8.82 2.19 12.28
CA LYS A 108 7.41 2.11 12.69
C LYS A 108 6.55 1.97 11.45
N ILE A 109 5.46 1.25 11.53
CA ILE A 109 4.44 1.31 10.48
C ILE A 109 3.53 2.52 10.68
N ILE A 110 2.98 3.02 9.58
CA ILE A 110 2.21 4.27 9.61
C ILE A 110 0.79 3.96 9.17
N PHE A 111 -0.16 4.18 10.08
CA PHE A 111 -1.59 4.15 9.80
C PHE A 111 -2.14 5.55 9.60
N ASP A 112 -3.31 5.63 9.01
CA ASP A 112 -4.16 6.81 9.03
C ASP A 112 -5.28 6.68 10.08
N SER A 113 -6.07 7.76 10.24
CA SER A 113 -7.32 7.77 11.00
C SER A 113 -8.51 8.23 10.16
N PHE A 114 -8.41 8.09 8.83
CA PHE A 114 -9.55 8.36 7.96
C PHE A 114 -10.62 7.26 8.12
N ASP A 115 -11.88 7.63 7.97
CA ASP A 115 -13.00 6.68 7.94
C ASP A 115 -13.14 6.02 6.57
N ALA A 116 -12.74 6.75 5.53
CA ALA A 116 -12.79 6.28 4.14
C ALA A 116 -11.80 7.03 3.25
N TRP A 117 -11.50 6.46 2.09
CA TRP A 117 -10.73 7.09 1.02
C TRP A 117 -11.61 7.37 -0.19
N SER A 118 -11.50 8.58 -0.75
CA SER A 118 -12.18 8.95 -1.99
C SER A 118 -11.65 8.13 -3.15
N ALA A 119 -12.54 7.58 -3.96
CA ALA A 119 -12.21 6.74 -5.11
C ALA A 119 -13.23 6.93 -6.25
N PRO A 120 -12.97 6.48 -7.48
CA PRO A 120 -13.81 6.76 -8.65
C PRO A 120 -15.29 6.42 -8.50
N TYR A 121 -15.61 5.33 -7.81
CA TYR A 121 -17.00 4.86 -7.66
C TYR A 121 -17.58 5.16 -6.27
N GLY A 122 -17.10 6.23 -5.65
CA GLY A 122 -17.49 6.61 -4.29
C GLY A 122 -16.41 6.23 -3.26
N ASN A 123 -16.67 6.57 -2.02
CA ASN A 123 -15.70 6.37 -0.95
C ASN A 123 -15.51 4.89 -0.62
N VAL A 124 -14.26 4.45 -0.48
CA VAL A 124 -13.89 3.13 0.00
C VAL A 124 -13.69 3.20 1.51
N LYS A 125 -14.46 2.39 2.26
CA LYS A 125 -14.39 2.35 3.72
C LYS A 125 -13.02 1.86 4.19
N VAL A 126 -12.46 2.51 5.22
CA VAL A 126 -11.37 1.94 6.01
C VAL A 126 -11.97 0.96 7.01
N SER A 127 -11.46 -0.28 7.01
CA SER A 127 -12.01 -1.36 7.84
C SER A 127 -11.74 -1.12 9.33
N ASP A 128 -12.71 -1.42 10.18
CA ASP A 128 -12.59 -1.33 11.64
C ASP A 128 -11.49 -2.27 12.20
N ILE A 129 -11.08 -3.29 11.41
CA ILE A 129 -9.95 -4.17 11.72
C ILE A 129 -8.64 -3.38 11.83
N ARG A 130 -8.51 -2.23 11.14
CA ARG A 130 -7.36 -1.32 11.32
C ARG A 130 -7.18 -0.94 12.79
N ASP A 131 -8.24 -0.49 13.43
CA ASP A 131 -8.19 -0.02 14.82
C ASP A 131 -7.90 -1.19 15.78
N ASP A 132 -8.46 -2.35 15.51
CA ASP A 132 -8.15 -3.58 16.24
C ASP A 132 -6.65 -3.96 16.16
N ILE A 133 -6.01 -3.76 15.01
CA ILE A 133 -4.57 -3.98 14.83
C ILE A 133 -3.79 -2.92 15.60
N VAL A 134 -4.12 -1.64 15.40
CA VAL A 134 -3.46 -0.50 16.07
C VAL A 134 -3.46 -0.67 17.58
N PHE A 135 -4.61 -0.95 18.19
CA PHE A 135 -4.73 -1.16 19.65
C PHE A 135 -3.93 -2.36 20.18
N SER A 136 -3.51 -3.27 19.31
CA SER A 136 -2.71 -4.43 19.71
C SER A 136 -1.20 -4.20 19.67
N LEU A 137 -0.76 -3.09 19.07
CA LEU A 137 0.65 -2.76 18.89
C LEU A 137 1.15 -1.82 20.02
N PRO A 138 2.39 -1.99 20.48
CA PRO A 138 3.05 -0.97 21.31
C PRO A 138 3.21 0.35 20.56
N ASP A 139 3.03 1.49 21.23
CA ASP A 139 3.16 2.85 20.65
C ASP A 139 4.53 3.11 19.99
N SER A 140 5.56 2.36 20.40
CA SER A 140 6.88 2.44 19.81
C SER A 140 6.98 1.86 18.40
N LEU A 141 6.01 1.07 17.95
CA LEU A 141 6.06 0.29 16.70
C LEU A 141 5.14 0.82 15.59
N TYR A 142 4.28 1.76 15.90
CA TYR A 142 3.40 2.40 14.92
C TYR A 142 3.28 3.91 15.16
N THR A 143 2.68 4.58 14.19
CA THR A 143 2.17 5.95 14.34
C THR A 143 0.90 6.11 13.51
N ILE A 144 0.00 6.98 13.96
CA ILE A 144 -1.14 7.46 13.16
C ILE A 144 -0.75 8.83 12.61
N HIS A 145 -0.70 8.95 11.27
CA HIS A 145 -0.20 10.17 10.64
C HIS A 145 -0.94 10.48 9.33
N ASN A 146 -2.01 11.25 9.42
CA ASN A 146 -2.86 11.58 8.27
C ASN A 146 -2.15 12.41 7.21
N GLU A 147 -1.23 13.30 7.61
CA GLU A 147 -0.57 14.19 6.67
C GLU A 147 0.29 13.42 5.66
N ILE A 148 1.08 12.41 6.09
CA ILE A 148 1.84 11.61 5.13
C ILE A 148 0.92 10.81 4.21
N HIS A 149 -0.18 10.24 4.73
CA HIS A 149 -1.17 9.57 3.88
C HIS A 149 -1.84 10.52 2.87
N SER A 150 -1.97 11.80 3.21
CA SER A 150 -2.56 12.83 2.33
C SER A 150 -1.61 13.34 1.24
N VAL A 151 -0.34 12.92 1.25
CA VAL A 151 0.65 13.30 0.24
C VAL A 151 1.34 12.09 -0.41
N GLU A 152 0.89 10.89 -0.07
CA GLU A 152 1.44 9.61 -0.55
C GLU A 152 0.50 8.96 -1.56
N HIS A 153 1.05 8.51 -2.69
CA HIS A 153 0.30 7.94 -3.82
C HIS A 153 0.40 6.42 -3.93
N SER A 154 1.37 5.79 -3.29
CA SER A 154 1.70 4.37 -3.50
C SER A 154 0.57 3.37 -3.25
N LEU A 155 -0.40 3.72 -2.40
CA LEU A 155 -1.60 2.91 -2.17
C LEU A 155 -2.77 3.34 -3.05
N GLU A 156 -2.83 4.63 -3.39
CA GLU A 156 -3.93 5.25 -4.13
C GLU A 156 -4.09 4.66 -5.52
N ALA A 157 -2.98 4.37 -6.21
CA ALA A 157 -2.95 3.81 -7.56
C ALA A 157 -3.80 2.53 -7.71
N LEU A 158 -3.92 1.72 -6.66
CA LEU A 158 -4.55 0.41 -6.70
C LEU A 158 -6.05 0.44 -6.46
N ILE A 159 -6.52 1.42 -5.68
CA ILE A 159 -7.89 1.47 -5.18
C ILE A 159 -8.90 1.50 -6.32
N PRO A 160 -8.73 2.27 -7.41
CA PRO A 160 -9.66 2.27 -8.53
C PRO A 160 -9.85 0.90 -9.18
N PHE A 161 -8.79 0.13 -9.36
CA PHE A 161 -8.85 -1.21 -9.94
C PHE A 161 -9.51 -2.22 -8.99
N LEU A 162 -9.17 -2.17 -7.70
CA LEU A 162 -9.80 -3.01 -6.67
C LEU A 162 -11.30 -2.70 -6.55
N GLN A 163 -11.65 -1.41 -6.53
CA GLN A 163 -13.05 -0.96 -6.47
C GLN A 163 -13.81 -1.28 -7.76
N TYR A 164 -13.15 -1.25 -8.93
CA TYR A 164 -13.78 -1.66 -10.19
C TYR A 164 -14.30 -3.09 -10.11
N GLN A 165 -13.56 -3.99 -9.49
CA GLN A 165 -13.94 -5.40 -9.36
C GLN A 165 -14.97 -5.65 -8.26
N ASN A 166 -14.85 -4.95 -7.15
CA ASN A 166 -15.77 -5.08 -6.02
C ASN A 166 -16.01 -3.72 -5.36
N ARG A 167 -17.21 -3.17 -5.51
CA ARG A 167 -17.63 -1.88 -4.94
C ARG A 167 -17.68 -1.88 -3.41
N GLU A 168 -17.75 -3.06 -2.79
CA GLU A 168 -17.94 -3.24 -1.35
C GLU A 168 -16.61 -3.56 -0.61
N ILE A 169 -15.48 -3.29 -1.23
CA ILE A 169 -14.18 -3.50 -0.58
C ILE A 169 -14.02 -2.57 0.63
N GLU A 170 -13.30 -3.07 1.61
CA GLU A 170 -12.78 -2.29 2.73
C GLU A 170 -11.26 -2.37 2.72
N ILE A 171 -10.57 -1.28 3.05
CA ILE A 171 -9.11 -1.21 3.04
C ILE A 171 -8.54 -1.00 4.44
N ILE A 172 -7.31 -1.49 4.64
CA ILE A 172 -6.47 -1.17 5.79
C ILE A 172 -5.17 -0.60 5.22
N PRO A 173 -5.09 0.73 5.06
CA PRO A 173 -3.91 1.36 4.49
C PRO A 173 -2.77 1.45 5.51
N VAL A 174 -1.61 0.94 5.14
CA VAL A 174 -0.40 0.93 5.96
C VAL A 174 0.78 1.36 5.11
N LEU A 175 1.46 2.44 5.49
CA LEU A 175 2.70 2.84 4.86
C LEU A 175 3.89 2.28 5.63
N VAL A 176 4.88 1.77 4.88
CA VAL A 176 6.09 1.14 5.40
C VAL A 176 7.29 2.03 5.09
N PRO A 177 7.82 2.78 6.08
CA PRO A 177 8.99 3.64 5.91
C PRO A 177 10.28 2.83 5.99
N TYR A 178 11.41 3.52 6.07
CA TYR A 178 12.72 2.93 6.38
C TYR A 178 12.63 2.06 7.64
N MET A 179 13.04 0.80 7.52
CA MET A 179 12.87 -0.17 8.60
C MET A 179 13.98 -1.21 8.59
N SER A 180 14.57 -1.46 9.77
CA SER A 180 15.49 -2.57 9.94
C SER A 180 14.75 -3.91 9.88
N TYR A 181 15.46 -4.97 9.49
CA TYR A 181 14.85 -6.30 9.41
C TYR A 181 14.31 -6.79 10.77
N ASP A 182 15.00 -6.49 11.86
CA ASP A 182 14.57 -6.88 13.21
C ASP A 182 13.24 -6.19 13.58
N LYS A 183 13.05 -4.92 13.16
CA LYS A 183 11.76 -4.24 13.32
C LYS A 183 10.66 -4.83 12.44
N MET A 184 10.99 -5.25 11.22
CA MET A 184 10.04 -5.99 10.37
C MET A 184 9.58 -7.29 11.05
N GLN A 185 10.50 -8.03 11.64
CA GLN A 185 10.22 -9.26 12.38
C GLN A 185 9.28 -9.02 13.55
N GLU A 186 9.63 -8.05 14.41
CA GLU A 186 8.86 -7.69 15.60
C GLU A 186 7.43 -7.26 15.27
N ILE A 187 7.29 -6.31 14.34
CA ILE A 187 5.98 -5.75 13.97
C ILE A 187 5.11 -6.79 13.26
N SER A 188 5.68 -7.54 12.30
CA SER A 188 4.93 -8.56 11.55
C SER A 188 4.38 -9.66 12.45
N GLU A 189 5.13 -10.07 13.48
CA GLU A 189 4.70 -11.09 14.44
C GLU A 189 3.47 -10.63 15.24
N LEU A 190 3.48 -9.39 15.73
CA LEU A 190 2.36 -8.81 16.48
C LEU A 190 1.10 -8.64 15.61
N ILE A 191 1.28 -8.15 14.36
CA ILE A 191 0.17 -8.03 13.41
C ILE A 191 -0.44 -9.40 13.13
N VAL A 192 0.38 -10.40 12.83
CA VAL A 192 -0.08 -11.76 12.53
C VAL A 192 -0.82 -12.36 13.70
N LYS A 193 -0.30 -12.22 14.92
CA LYS A 193 -0.97 -12.67 16.15
C LYS A 193 -2.37 -12.05 16.28
N ARG A 194 -2.49 -10.74 16.02
CA ARG A 194 -3.77 -10.05 16.11
C ARG A 194 -4.72 -10.44 14.99
N LEU A 195 -4.24 -10.48 13.74
CA LEU A 195 -5.05 -10.91 12.59
C LEU A 195 -5.60 -12.33 12.81
N LYS A 196 -4.78 -13.26 13.28
CA LYS A 196 -5.24 -14.63 13.57
C LYS A 196 -6.38 -14.63 14.59
N GLN A 197 -6.28 -13.86 15.67
CA GLN A 197 -7.35 -13.72 16.67
C GLN A 197 -8.64 -13.15 16.07
N ILE A 198 -8.53 -12.14 15.21
CA ILE A 198 -9.68 -11.51 14.54
C ILE A 198 -10.33 -12.52 13.59
N MET A 199 -9.53 -13.21 12.79
CA MET A 199 -10.01 -14.22 11.84
C MET A 199 -10.73 -15.35 12.54
N ASP A 200 -10.16 -15.90 13.61
CA ASP A 200 -10.77 -16.97 14.38
C ASP A 200 -12.09 -16.53 15.05
N LYS A 201 -12.10 -15.36 15.65
CA LYS A 201 -13.28 -14.80 16.32
C LYS A 201 -14.46 -14.58 15.36
N ASN A 202 -14.16 -14.15 14.13
CA ASN A 202 -15.18 -13.75 13.16
C ASN A 202 -15.40 -14.79 12.04
N GLY A 203 -14.71 -15.94 12.08
CA GLY A 203 -14.80 -17.00 11.06
C GLY A 203 -14.29 -16.55 9.68
N LEU A 204 -13.29 -15.64 9.63
CA LEU A 204 -12.74 -15.10 8.39
C LEU A 204 -11.64 -16.02 7.83
N SER A 205 -11.62 -16.15 6.51
CA SER A 205 -10.67 -16.98 5.76
C SER A 205 -9.65 -16.11 5.01
N TRP A 206 -8.38 -16.50 5.06
CA TRP A 206 -7.33 -15.82 4.33
C TRP A 206 -7.42 -16.08 2.81
N GLY A 207 -7.34 -15.03 2.02
CA GLY A 207 -7.53 -15.03 0.57
C GLY A 207 -8.98 -14.84 0.13
N LYS A 208 -9.95 -15.26 0.96
CA LYS A 208 -11.38 -15.09 0.65
C LYS A 208 -11.97 -13.83 1.30
N ASP A 209 -11.71 -13.62 2.58
CA ASP A 209 -12.28 -12.52 3.35
C ASP A 209 -11.25 -11.42 3.62
N ILE A 210 -9.96 -11.81 3.81
CA ILE A 210 -8.82 -10.91 4.01
C ILE A 210 -7.73 -11.29 3.01
N ALA A 211 -7.15 -10.29 2.33
CA ALA A 211 -5.98 -10.44 1.46
C ALA A 211 -4.96 -9.32 1.72
N LEU A 212 -3.71 -9.55 1.34
CA LEU A 212 -2.64 -8.58 1.40
C LEU A 212 -2.27 -8.10 -0.01
N VAL A 213 -2.14 -6.79 -0.18
CA VAL A 213 -1.61 -6.18 -1.40
C VAL A 213 -0.38 -5.35 -1.02
N ILE A 214 0.74 -5.66 -1.63
CA ILE A 214 2.04 -5.03 -1.37
C ILE A 214 2.41 -4.22 -2.60
N THR A 215 2.71 -2.93 -2.43
CA THR A 215 3.04 -2.09 -3.57
C THR A 215 4.52 -1.81 -3.65
N THR A 216 5.03 -1.82 -4.87
CA THR A 216 6.40 -1.44 -5.21
C THR A 216 6.55 -1.25 -6.71
N ASP A 217 7.17 -0.16 -7.13
CA ASP A 217 7.83 -0.20 -8.42
C ASP A 217 9.18 -0.93 -8.26
N ALA A 218 9.62 -1.57 -9.32
CA ALA A 218 10.91 -2.24 -9.36
C ALA A 218 12.04 -1.19 -9.53
N VAL A 219 13.02 -1.42 -10.38
CA VAL A 219 14.14 -0.47 -10.50
C VAL A 219 13.70 0.89 -11.03
N HIS A 220 14.15 1.95 -10.38
CA HIS A 220 14.21 3.30 -10.93
C HIS A 220 15.59 3.47 -11.57
N TYR A 221 15.67 3.49 -12.89
CA TYR A 221 16.91 3.38 -13.64
C TYR A 221 17.17 4.59 -14.53
N GLY A 222 18.43 5.01 -14.59
CA GLY A 222 18.87 6.09 -15.45
C GLY A 222 19.84 7.04 -14.77
N ASP A 223 20.27 8.08 -15.48
CA ASP A 223 21.20 9.10 -15.02
C ASP A 223 20.65 10.53 -15.11
N GLU A 224 19.39 10.68 -15.53
CA GLU A 224 18.67 11.95 -15.59
C GLU A 224 17.45 11.97 -14.66
N ASP A 225 17.10 13.14 -14.14
CA ASP A 225 15.89 13.42 -13.32
C ASP A 225 15.76 12.65 -12.00
N TRP A 226 16.86 12.06 -11.50
CA TRP A 226 16.92 11.39 -10.19
C TRP A 226 17.52 12.25 -9.09
N GLY A 227 17.29 13.56 -9.13
CA GLY A 227 17.84 14.50 -8.12
C GLY A 227 19.36 14.58 -8.13
N GLY A 228 19.97 14.43 -9.31
CA GLY A 228 21.41 14.45 -9.51
C GLY A 228 22.14 13.15 -9.19
N LYS A 229 21.40 12.06 -8.94
CA LYS A 229 21.96 10.73 -8.73
C LYS A 229 21.99 9.95 -10.05
N ASN A 230 23.02 9.13 -10.25
CA ASN A 230 23.09 8.16 -11.34
C ASN A 230 22.69 6.79 -10.80
N TYR A 231 21.58 6.24 -11.33
CA TYR A 231 21.06 4.92 -11.02
C TYR A 231 21.20 3.93 -12.17
N ALA A 232 22.10 4.20 -13.14
CA ALA A 232 22.38 3.34 -14.28
C ALA A 232 23.77 2.67 -14.16
N PRO A 233 23.99 1.72 -13.24
CA PRO A 233 25.31 1.10 -13.06
C PRO A 233 25.78 0.30 -14.28
N TYR A 234 24.87 -0.07 -15.18
CA TYR A 234 25.18 -0.76 -16.44
C TYR A 234 25.24 0.18 -17.66
N GLY A 235 25.03 1.51 -17.47
CA GLY A 235 24.90 2.51 -18.54
C GLY A 235 23.48 2.65 -19.07
N THR A 236 23.27 3.68 -19.89
CA THR A 236 21.94 4.09 -20.42
C THR A 236 21.73 3.71 -21.88
N ASP A 237 22.66 2.95 -22.47
CA ASP A 237 22.49 2.39 -23.81
C ASP A 237 21.61 1.11 -23.80
N SER A 238 21.36 0.56 -24.97
CA SER A 238 20.54 -0.66 -25.12
C SER A 238 21.13 -1.88 -24.39
N ILE A 239 22.44 -1.97 -24.27
CA ILE A 239 23.13 -3.08 -23.57
C ILE A 239 22.97 -2.87 -22.06
N GLY A 240 23.16 -1.66 -21.56
CA GLY A 240 22.97 -1.32 -20.16
C GLY A 240 21.53 -1.56 -19.72
N THR A 241 20.57 -1.15 -20.53
CA THR A 241 19.13 -1.40 -20.29
C THR A 241 18.83 -2.90 -20.25
N LEU A 242 19.37 -3.69 -21.19
CA LEU A 242 19.19 -5.15 -21.19
C LEU A 242 19.79 -5.80 -19.93
N ASN A 243 20.98 -5.39 -19.52
CA ASN A 243 21.63 -5.91 -18.31
C ASN A 243 20.83 -5.57 -17.05
N ALA A 244 20.29 -4.35 -16.95
CA ALA A 244 19.43 -3.95 -15.85
C ALA A 244 18.16 -4.81 -15.76
N ARG A 245 17.49 -5.06 -16.90
CA ARG A 245 16.32 -5.94 -16.97
C ARG A 245 16.63 -7.39 -16.59
N ASN A 246 17.76 -7.92 -17.02
CA ASN A 246 18.19 -9.27 -16.64
C ASN A 246 18.42 -9.36 -15.13
N HIS A 247 19.00 -8.32 -14.53
CA HIS A 247 19.17 -8.25 -13.09
C HIS A 247 17.84 -8.17 -12.33
N GLU A 248 16.85 -7.42 -12.84
CA GLU A 248 15.49 -7.40 -12.31
C GLU A 248 14.84 -8.79 -12.33
N LEU A 249 14.91 -9.49 -13.48
CA LEU A 249 14.35 -10.83 -13.61
C LEU A 249 15.03 -11.83 -12.66
N GLU A 250 16.35 -11.69 -12.43
CA GLU A 250 17.07 -12.47 -11.42
C GLU A 250 16.54 -12.21 -10.00
N ILE A 251 16.31 -10.94 -9.62
CA ILE A 251 15.73 -10.58 -8.32
C ILE A 251 14.34 -11.21 -8.19
N ILE A 252 13.48 -11.03 -9.18
CA ILE A 252 12.11 -11.56 -9.17
C ILE A 252 12.11 -13.08 -9.03
N ASP A 253 12.88 -13.77 -9.87
CA ASP A 253 12.93 -15.22 -9.85
C ASP A 253 13.49 -15.76 -8.53
N SER A 254 14.61 -15.23 -8.09
CA SER A 254 15.31 -15.77 -6.92
C SER A 254 14.70 -15.38 -5.57
N CYS A 255 13.95 -14.26 -5.50
CA CYS A 255 13.43 -13.72 -4.24
C CYS A 255 11.91 -13.80 -4.12
N LEU A 256 11.16 -13.63 -5.22
CA LEU A 256 9.70 -13.44 -5.17
C LEU A 256 8.91 -14.64 -5.68
N THR A 257 9.46 -15.49 -6.57
CA THR A 257 8.76 -16.64 -7.12
C THR A 257 9.00 -17.94 -6.33
N GLY A 258 8.14 -18.95 -6.51
CA GLY A 258 8.21 -20.22 -5.79
C GLY A 258 7.90 -20.08 -4.30
N VAL A 259 8.29 -21.06 -3.50
CA VAL A 259 7.98 -21.09 -2.06
C VAL A 259 8.63 -19.92 -1.32
N VAL A 260 7.83 -19.16 -0.60
CA VAL A 260 8.30 -18.03 0.23
C VAL A 260 9.05 -18.57 1.45
N SER A 261 10.17 -17.94 1.76
CA SER A 261 10.96 -18.24 2.96
C SER A 261 11.65 -16.98 3.48
N GLU A 262 12.01 -16.97 4.75
CA GLU A 262 12.79 -15.86 5.31
C GLU A 262 14.12 -15.66 4.59
N GLN A 263 14.73 -16.73 4.08
CA GLN A 263 15.96 -16.64 3.32
C GLN A 263 15.76 -15.84 2.02
N LYS A 264 14.67 -16.07 1.28
CA LYS A 264 14.34 -15.31 0.07
C LYS A 264 14.02 -13.84 0.38
N ILE A 265 13.30 -13.59 1.48
CA ILE A 265 12.99 -12.23 1.93
C ILE A 265 14.27 -11.47 2.29
N ARG A 266 15.20 -12.10 3.04
CA ARG A 266 16.51 -11.51 3.34
C ARG A 266 17.35 -11.31 2.07
N LYS A 267 17.27 -12.24 1.10
CA LYS A 267 17.96 -12.12 -0.19
C LYS A 267 17.47 -10.89 -0.96
N PHE A 268 16.16 -10.61 -0.95
CA PHE A 268 15.60 -9.39 -1.56
C PHE A 268 16.18 -8.12 -0.90
N ILE A 269 16.24 -8.08 0.42
CA ILE A 269 16.86 -6.96 1.15
C ILE A 269 18.33 -6.81 0.74
N ASN A 270 19.09 -7.90 0.63
CA ASN A 270 20.51 -7.86 0.24
C ASN A 270 20.73 -7.35 -1.19
N TYR A 271 19.75 -7.52 -2.09
CA TYR A 271 19.78 -6.90 -3.42
C TYR A 271 19.48 -5.41 -3.39
N THR A 272 18.53 -4.97 -2.56
CA THR A 272 17.92 -3.63 -2.69
C THR A 272 18.41 -2.61 -1.67
N VAL A 273 19.02 -3.05 -0.57
CA VAL A 273 19.43 -2.21 0.57
C VAL A 273 20.94 -2.32 0.80
N GLN A 274 21.59 -1.20 1.12
CA GLN A 274 23.01 -1.17 1.49
C GLN A 274 23.25 -1.87 2.81
N GLU A 275 24.34 -2.64 2.90
CA GLU A 275 24.69 -3.39 4.12
C GLU A 275 25.01 -2.48 5.31
N ASN A 276 25.72 -1.38 5.04
CA ASN A 276 26.20 -0.46 6.08
C ASN A 276 25.19 0.62 6.47
N ASP A 277 24.19 0.87 5.64
CA ASP A 277 23.10 1.83 5.91
C ASP A 277 21.80 1.35 5.26
N TYR A 278 20.92 0.78 6.07
CA TYR A 278 19.63 0.29 5.59
C TYR A 278 18.75 1.39 4.99
N ARG A 279 19.06 2.68 5.15
CA ARG A 279 18.31 3.79 4.57
C ARG A 279 18.68 4.05 3.10
N GLU A 280 19.81 3.52 2.64
CA GLU A 280 20.31 3.77 1.29
C GLU A 280 20.01 2.61 0.32
N TYR A 281 19.81 2.96 -0.96
CA TYR A 281 19.61 1.99 -2.02
C TYR A 281 20.93 1.30 -2.37
N LYS A 282 20.85 -0.02 -2.58
CA LYS A 282 21.84 -0.79 -3.33
C LYS A 282 21.33 -0.99 -4.77
N TRP A 283 20.06 -1.36 -4.90
CA TRP A 283 19.31 -1.40 -6.15
C TRP A 283 17.95 -0.74 -5.94
N THR A 284 17.49 0.09 -6.86
CA THR A 284 16.53 1.17 -6.61
C THR A 284 15.05 0.76 -6.65
N TRP A 285 14.69 -0.36 -6.02
CA TRP A 285 13.28 -0.68 -5.76
C TRP A 285 12.71 0.26 -4.69
N CYS A 286 11.67 1.01 -5.03
CA CYS A 286 11.04 1.88 -4.03
C CYS A 286 10.47 1.08 -2.85
N GLY A 287 9.94 -0.11 -3.11
CA GLY A 287 9.38 -1.03 -2.12
C GLY A 287 10.38 -1.89 -1.36
N ARG A 288 11.65 -1.50 -1.25
CA ARG A 288 12.67 -2.26 -0.52
C ARG A 288 12.34 -2.56 0.95
N TYR A 289 11.31 -1.90 1.51
CA TYR A 289 10.77 -2.18 2.85
C TYR A 289 9.36 -2.75 2.80
N SER A 290 8.46 -2.24 1.96
CA SER A 290 7.09 -2.74 1.84
C SER A 290 7.05 -4.20 1.38
N VAL A 291 7.90 -4.58 0.41
CA VAL A 291 7.97 -5.95 -0.10
C VAL A 291 8.43 -6.93 0.98
N PRO A 292 9.60 -6.78 1.62
CA PRO A 292 10.03 -7.73 2.65
C PRO A 292 9.12 -7.73 3.87
N PHE A 293 8.60 -6.57 4.31
CA PHE A 293 7.66 -6.49 5.43
C PHE A 293 6.34 -7.21 5.13
N GLY A 294 5.76 -6.96 3.95
CA GLY A 294 4.52 -7.57 3.53
C GLY A 294 4.64 -9.08 3.33
N LEU A 295 5.71 -9.55 2.67
CA LEU A 295 5.98 -10.98 2.48
C LEU A 295 6.29 -11.70 3.79
N LEU A 296 6.98 -11.05 4.74
CA LEU A 296 7.24 -11.60 6.07
C LEU A 296 5.94 -11.76 6.86
N THR A 297 5.06 -10.75 6.79
CA THR A 297 3.73 -10.80 7.42
C THR A 297 2.90 -11.93 6.80
N ALA A 298 2.90 -12.06 5.48
CA ALA A 298 2.19 -13.11 4.77
C ALA A 298 2.71 -14.51 5.10
N TYR A 299 4.04 -14.69 5.10
CA TYR A 299 4.70 -15.96 5.44
C TYR A 299 4.33 -16.43 6.86
N LYS A 300 4.40 -15.52 7.83
CA LYS A 300 4.02 -15.81 9.22
C LYS A 300 2.51 -16.08 9.35
N LEU A 301 1.67 -15.38 8.59
CA LEU A 301 0.23 -15.58 8.62
C LEU A 301 -0.14 -16.97 8.05
N ASP A 302 0.49 -17.39 6.94
CA ASP A 302 0.31 -18.73 6.39
C ASP A 302 0.69 -19.82 7.41
N ALA A 303 1.80 -19.63 8.10
CA ALA A 303 2.28 -20.58 9.11
C ALA A 303 1.30 -20.83 10.27
N VAL A 304 0.46 -19.85 10.60
CA VAL A 304 -0.54 -19.96 11.69
C VAL A 304 -1.97 -20.21 11.21
N THR A 305 -2.24 -20.08 9.90
CA THR A 305 -3.57 -20.30 9.31
C THR A 305 -3.61 -21.58 8.48
N GLU A 306 -3.13 -21.54 7.24
CA GLU A 306 -3.24 -22.61 6.25
C GLU A 306 -2.17 -23.69 6.43
N LYS A 307 -0.95 -23.32 6.81
CA LYS A 307 0.21 -24.22 6.99
C LYS A 307 0.59 -25.01 5.74
N LYS A 308 0.25 -24.47 4.55
CA LYS A 308 0.49 -25.13 3.26
C LYS A 308 1.76 -24.65 2.58
N GLY A 309 2.32 -23.54 3.07
CA GLY A 309 3.41 -22.82 2.43
C GLY A 309 2.88 -21.88 1.35
N LEU A 310 3.23 -20.59 1.49
CA LEU A 310 2.90 -19.57 0.52
C LEU A 310 3.82 -19.68 -0.68
N SER A 311 3.29 -19.73 -1.90
CA SER A 311 4.08 -19.86 -3.14
C SER A 311 3.77 -18.72 -4.12
N GLY A 312 4.84 -18.04 -4.58
CA GLY A 312 4.78 -16.94 -5.55
C GLY A 312 4.77 -17.44 -6.99
N THR A 313 3.84 -16.93 -7.77
CA THR A 313 3.73 -17.12 -9.22
C THR A 313 4.07 -15.81 -9.90
N PHE A 314 5.05 -15.83 -10.82
CA PHE A 314 5.35 -14.70 -11.69
C PHE A 314 4.16 -14.43 -12.63
N ILE A 315 3.66 -13.21 -12.64
CA ILE A 315 2.53 -12.81 -13.50
C ILE A 315 3.06 -12.03 -14.70
N ALA A 316 3.86 -10.98 -14.45
CA ALA A 316 4.47 -10.18 -15.51
C ALA A 316 5.61 -9.31 -14.98
N TYR A 317 6.44 -8.87 -15.92
CA TYR A 317 7.41 -7.79 -15.76
C TYR A 317 7.37 -6.91 -17.01
N SER A 318 7.37 -5.60 -16.82
CA SER A 318 7.49 -4.61 -17.89
C SER A 318 8.28 -3.40 -17.41
N THR A 319 8.53 -2.45 -18.30
CA THR A 319 9.15 -1.17 -17.94
C THR A 319 8.40 -0.02 -18.61
N SER A 320 8.57 1.21 -18.09
CA SER A 320 7.94 2.40 -18.70
C SER A 320 8.38 2.68 -20.14
N ILE A 321 9.43 2.00 -20.62
CA ILE A 321 9.97 2.15 -21.99
C ILE A 321 9.68 0.95 -22.91
N ASP A 322 8.97 -0.11 -22.44
CA ASP A 322 8.77 -1.35 -23.21
C ASP A 322 7.71 -1.23 -24.29
N ASN A 323 6.63 -0.53 -23.97
CA ASN A 323 5.45 -0.43 -24.81
C ASN A 323 5.10 1.04 -25.05
N PRO A 324 4.38 1.38 -26.11
CA PRO A 324 3.71 2.68 -26.16
C PRO A 324 2.88 2.83 -24.92
N ALA A 325 2.99 3.98 -24.27
CA ALA A 325 2.16 4.30 -23.14
C ALA A 325 0.67 4.14 -23.48
N LEU A 326 -0.12 3.64 -22.54
CA LEU A 326 -1.57 3.63 -22.69
C LEU A 326 -2.03 5.08 -22.89
N ASN A 327 -2.69 5.36 -24.02
CA ASN A 327 -3.20 6.71 -24.25
C ASN A 327 -4.28 7.00 -23.18
N VAL A 328 -4.03 7.99 -22.34
CA VAL A 328 -4.95 8.42 -21.28
C VAL A 328 -5.26 9.93 -21.33
N GLU A 329 -4.67 10.64 -22.32
CA GLU A 329 -4.81 12.09 -22.46
C GLU A 329 -6.28 12.49 -22.75
N ASP A 330 -6.97 11.71 -23.56
CA ASP A 330 -8.40 11.91 -23.84
C ASP A 330 -9.32 11.63 -22.63
N PHE A 331 -8.75 11.09 -21.56
CA PHE A 331 -9.41 10.94 -20.25
C PHE A 331 -9.00 12.05 -19.25
N ASN A 332 -8.32 13.10 -19.71
CA ASN A 332 -7.72 14.15 -18.85
C ASN A 332 -6.75 13.58 -17.81
N MET A 333 -5.97 12.60 -18.21
CA MET A 333 -4.91 11.98 -17.44
C MET A 333 -3.58 12.10 -18.21
N GLY A 334 -2.48 11.75 -17.58
CA GLY A 334 -1.16 11.86 -18.21
C GLY A 334 -0.11 11.07 -17.46
N THR A 335 1.14 11.51 -17.56
CA THR A 335 2.30 10.94 -16.89
C THR A 335 2.93 11.96 -15.95
N THR A 336 3.48 11.50 -14.84
CA THR A 336 4.16 12.32 -13.84
C THR A 336 5.68 12.32 -14.02
N ALA A 337 6.22 11.41 -14.85
CA ALA A 337 7.64 11.30 -15.15
C ALA A 337 7.88 10.96 -16.64
N PRO A 338 9.06 11.31 -17.21
CA PRO A 338 9.42 10.88 -18.54
C PRO A 338 9.72 9.38 -18.60
N ALA A 339 9.70 8.79 -19.81
CA ALA A 339 10.13 7.42 -20.05
C ALA A 339 11.08 7.38 -21.27
N ASN A 340 12.36 7.18 -21.01
CA ASN A 340 13.42 7.04 -22.01
C ASN A 340 14.61 6.27 -21.43
N ASN A 341 15.65 5.99 -22.20
CA ASN A 341 16.80 5.21 -21.73
C ASN A 341 17.58 5.84 -20.57
N HIS A 342 17.45 7.15 -20.36
CA HIS A 342 18.08 7.91 -19.28
C HIS A 342 17.18 8.03 -18.03
N HIS A 343 15.89 7.62 -18.15
CA HIS A 343 14.93 7.65 -17.07
C HIS A 343 13.81 6.66 -17.33
N TRP A 344 13.82 5.53 -16.64
CA TRP A 344 12.75 4.55 -16.74
C TRP A 344 12.53 3.78 -15.42
N VAL A 345 11.36 3.21 -15.29
CA VAL A 345 10.92 2.44 -14.11
C VAL A 345 10.55 1.03 -14.54
N GLY A 346 10.96 0.04 -13.75
CA GLY A 346 10.55 -1.36 -13.90
C GLY A 346 9.31 -1.68 -13.07
N TYR A 347 8.50 -2.62 -13.55
CA TYR A 347 7.22 -3.00 -12.94
C TYR A 347 7.14 -4.52 -12.83
N ALA A 348 7.05 -5.01 -11.60
CA ALA A 348 6.95 -6.44 -11.32
C ALA A 348 5.58 -6.79 -10.73
N ALA A 349 4.97 -7.88 -11.21
CA ALA A 349 3.74 -8.44 -10.68
C ALA A 349 3.94 -9.90 -10.29
N VAL A 350 3.76 -10.21 -9.02
CA VAL A 350 3.88 -11.58 -8.46
C VAL A 350 2.69 -11.85 -7.54
N ALA A 351 2.01 -12.98 -7.74
CA ALA A 351 0.84 -13.39 -6.97
C ALA A 351 1.13 -14.63 -6.14
N TYR A 352 0.50 -14.75 -4.97
CA TYR A 352 0.78 -15.82 -4.02
C TYR A 352 -0.51 -16.53 -3.59
N LYS A 353 -0.41 -17.87 -3.57
CA LYS A 353 -1.45 -18.78 -3.06
C LYS A 353 -0.98 -19.54 -1.84
#